data_fa9513d770c512eb1de965a4f846cc3b
#
_entry.id   fa9513d770c512eb1de965a4f846cc3b
#
_cell.length_a   1.000
_cell.length_b   1.000
_cell.length_c   1.000
_cell.angle_alpha   90.00
_cell.angle_beta   90.00
_cell.angle_gamma   90.00
#
_symmetry.space_group_name_H-M   'P 1'
#
loop_
_entity.id
_entity.type
_entity.pdbx_description
1 polymer ?
#
loop_
_entity_poly.entity_id
_entity_poly.type
_entity_poly.pdbx_seq_one_letter_code
_entity_poly.pdbx_strand_id
1 'polypeptide(L)'
;MVERYSREIMAKKWDMQAKYDAWLKVELAAVKAWNKLGLINDTDCEKILKNAKFDIARIDEIEKTTKHDVIAFLTSVSESLGEESRFVHYAMTSSDCIDTAVALQIKESLDLILEDVSLLLEVIKKRALEHKNTLMVGRSHGIHGEPITFGLVLAIWYDEILHAKELLEHAREVISYGKISGAMGNFAHAPLEFEEEVCKNLDLKPAPVSNQVIQRDRYVQVISAIAILASSCEQIAVAIRHFQRTEVYEAEEYFSAGQKGSSAMPHKRNPVLSENITGLCRVLRSFVTPALENVALWHERDISHSSVERFILPDAFVTADFMLMRLTNLIDKLLVYPENMMKNLNLTGGLVFSQRVLLELPFKGISREEAYKIVQRNAMKVWADLQNGKAAINEKNESLFLLALLADEDLRKSLSEEDIRKCFDYNYYTKNVDAIFARTFK
;
A
#
# COMPACT_ATOMS: atom_id res chain seq x y z
N MET A 1 -11.82 -15.56 -3.02
CA MET A 1 -12.08 -14.13 -3.39
C MET A 1 -13.47 -13.73 -2.99
N VAL A 2 -13.64 -12.53 -2.41
CA VAL A 2 -14.96 -11.96 -2.05
C VAL A 2 -15.35 -10.97 -3.16
N GLU A 3 -16.36 -11.30 -3.95
CA GLU A 3 -16.81 -10.53 -5.12
C GLU A 3 -17.02 -9.04 -4.80
N ARG A 4 -17.61 -8.74 -3.63
CA ARG A 4 -17.84 -7.37 -3.14
C ARG A 4 -16.56 -6.53 -3.01
N TYR A 5 -15.41 -7.16 -2.86
CA TYR A 5 -14.09 -6.53 -2.63
C TYR A 5 -13.12 -6.86 -3.76
N SER A 6 -13.63 -6.91 -4.99
CA SER A 6 -12.84 -7.18 -6.18
C SER A 6 -13.14 -6.17 -7.28
N ARG A 7 -12.14 -5.87 -8.09
CA ARG A 7 -12.27 -5.20 -9.38
C ARG A 7 -12.11 -6.22 -10.50
N GLU A 8 -12.91 -6.11 -11.53
CA GLU A 8 -12.93 -7.08 -12.63
C GLU A 8 -11.55 -7.27 -13.28
N ILE A 9 -10.80 -6.19 -13.43
CA ILE A 9 -9.47 -6.20 -14.06
C ILE A 9 -8.48 -7.11 -13.32
N MET A 10 -8.46 -7.08 -11.98
CA MET A 10 -7.60 -7.94 -11.17
C MET A 10 -8.22 -9.34 -10.98
N ALA A 11 -9.53 -9.44 -10.79
CA ALA A 11 -10.20 -10.71 -10.64
C ALA A 11 -10.00 -11.64 -11.84
N LYS A 12 -10.02 -11.08 -13.07
CA LYS A 12 -9.73 -11.80 -14.30
C LYS A 12 -8.28 -12.31 -14.42
N LYS A 13 -7.32 -11.72 -13.70
CA LYS A 13 -5.93 -12.24 -13.66
C LYS A 13 -5.80 -13.52 -12.85
N TRP A 14 -6.77 -13.81 -12.00
CA TRP A 14 -6.74 -14.93 -11.04
C TRP A 14 -7.93 -15.90 -11.20
N ASP A 15 -8.71 -15.80 -12.27
CA ASP A 15 -9.74 -16.77 -12.58
C ASP A 15 -9.16 -18.06 -13.19
N MET A 16 -10.01 -19.05 -13.37
CA MET A 16 -9.59 -20.35 -13.92
C MET A 16 -9.12 -20.24 -15.38
N GLN A 17 -9.69 -19.31 -16.15
CA GLN A 17 -9.24 -19.08 -17.53
C GLN A 17 -7.81 -18.55 -17.54
N ALA A 18 -7.53 -17.50 -16.78
CA ALA A 18 -6.20 -16.91 -16.70
C ALA A 18 -5.14 -17.88 -16.17
N LYS A 19 -5.51 -18.74 -15.21
CA LYS A 19 -4.63 -19.82 -14.73
C LYS A 19 -4.19 -20.74 -15.86
N TYR A 20 -5.14 -21.28 -16.59
CA TYR A 20 -4.82 -22.22 -17.66
C TYR A 20 -4.23 -21.54 -18.90
N ASP A 21 -4.57 -20.29 -19.20
CA ASP A 21 -3.91 -19.49 -20.21
C ASP A 21 -2.42 -19.29 -19.89
N ALA A 22 -2.08 -19.02 -18.61
CA ALA A 22 -0.69 -18.91 -18.18
C ALA A 22 0.05 -20.25 -18.30
N TRP A 23 -0.60 -21.37 -17.95
CA TRP A 23 -0.01 -22.70 -18.14
C TRP A 23 0.23 -22.99 -19.61
N LEU A 24 -0.75 -22.74 -20.48
CA LEU A 24 -0.59 -22.93 -21.92
C LEU A 24 0.54 -22.04 -22.48
N LYS A 25 0.65 -20.80 -22.01
CA LYS A 25 1.72 -19.89 -22.42
C LYS A 25 3.11 -20.45 -22.10
N VAL A 26 3.28 -21.10 -20.94
CA VAL A 26 4.55 -21.77 -20.57
C VAL A 26 4.81 -22.99 -21.48
N GLU A 27 3.81 -23.85 -21.70
CA GLU A 27 3.94 -25.01 -22.57
C GLU A 27 4.31 -24.62 -24.01
N LEU A 28 3.66 -23.59 -24.57
CA LEU A 28 3.97 -23.07 -25.90
C LEU A 28 5.37 -22.44 -25.97
N ALA A 29 5.82 -21.79 -24.90
CA ALA A 29 7.18 -21.25 -24.81
C ALA A 29 8.22 -22.41 -24.81
N ALA A 30 7.91 -23.51 -24.11
CA ALA A 30 8.74 -24.72 -24.11
C ALA A 30 8.81 -25.38 -25.50
N VAL A 31 7.69 -25.49 -26.21
CA VAL A 31 7.67 -25.99 -27.59
C VAL A 31 8.53 -25.16 -28.53
N LYS A 32 8.43 -23.81 -28.43
CA LYS A 32 9.29 -22.89 -29.19
C LYS A 32 10.78 -23.08 -28.87
N ALA A 33 11.12 -23.27 -27.60
CA ALA A 33 12.49 -23.49 -27.17
C ALA A 33 13.05 -24.81 -27.74
N TRP A 34 12.29 -25.91 -27.69
CA TRP A 34 12.68 -27.18 -28.29
C TRP A 34 12.80 -27.12 -29.81
N ASN A 35 11.94 -26.35 -30.47
CA ASN A 35 12.09 -26.13 -31.93
C ASN A 35 13.39 -25.38 -32.23
N LYS A 36 13.70 -24.31 -31.50
CA LYS A 36 14.94 -23.54 -31.66
C LYS A 36 16.20 -24.41 -31.42
N LEU A 37 16.13 -25.35 -30.47
CA LEU A 37 17.21 -26.29 -30.17
C LEU A 37 17.25 -27.49 -31.15
N GLY A 38 16.36 -27.56 -32.14
CA GLY A 38 16.34 -28.57 -33.20
C GLY A 38 15.73 -29.91 -32.80
N LEU A 39 15.09 -30.02 -31.62
CA LEU A 39 14.40 -31.24 -31.20
C LEU A 39 13.03 -31.39 -31.86
N ILE A 40 12.30 -30.31 -32.04
CA ILE A 40 11.00 -30.25 -32.69
C ILE A 40 11.18 -29.59 -34.06
N ASN A 41 10.68 -30.20 -35.12
CA ASN A 41 10.71 -29.59 -36.45
C ASN A 41 9.69 -28.45 -36.58
N ASP A 42 9.90 -27.56 -37.57
CA ASP A 42 9.06 -26.37 -37.75
C ASP A 42 7.59 -26.72 -37.98
N THR A 43 7.29 -27.75 -38.74
CA THR A 43 5.92 -28.17 -39.06
C THR A 43 5.13 -28.58 -37.81
N ASP A 44 5.71 -29.38 -36.92
CA ASP A 44 5.05 -29.80 -35.67
C ASP A 44 4.96 -28.65 -34.70
N CYS A 45 6.00 -27.81 -34.62
CA CYS A 45 5.98 -26.58 -33.81
C CYS A 45 4.82 -25.65 -34.22
N GLU A 46 4.72 -25.33 -35.53
CA GLU A 46 3.66 -24.47 -36.05
C GLU A 46 2.25 -25.05 -35.80
N LYS A 47 2.07 -26.35 -35.95
CA LYS A 47 0.80 -27.03 -35.66
C LYS A 47 0.42 -26.86 -34.19
N ILE A 48 1.35 -27.08 -33.24
CA ILE A 48 1.09 -26.94 -31.80
C ILE A 48 0.75 -25.50 -31.50
N LEU A 49 1.58 -24.54 -31.94
CA LEU A 49 1.36 -23.10 -31.65
C LEU A 49 0.01 -22.58 -32.19
N LYS A 50 -0.48 -23.15 -33.30
CA LYS A 50 -1.74 -22.73 -33.91
C LYS A 50 -2.97 -23.40 -33.30
N ASN A 51 -2.87 -24.66 -32.91
CA ASN A 51 -4.03 -25.50 -32.60
C ASN A 51 -4.17 -25.83 -31.12
N ALA A 52 -3.10 -25.70 -30.30
CA ALA A 52 -3.16 -26.04 -28.89
C ALA A 52 -4.17 -25.14 -28.17
N LYS A 53 -5.14 -25.78 -27.54
CA LYS A 53 -6.19 -25.15 -26.74
C LYS A 53 -6.65 -26.10 -25.64
N PHE A 54 -7.34 -25.60 -24.68
CA PHE A 54 -7.93 -26.39 -23.60
C PHE A 54 -9.42 -26.02 -23.42
N ASP A 55 -10.14 -26.87 -22.71
CA ASP A 55 -11.51 -26.66 -22.28
C ASP A 55 -11.60 -26.91 -20.77
N ILE A 56 -12.04 -25.90 -19.99
CA ILE A 56 -12.07 -25.96 -18.51
C ILE A 56 -13.02 -27.08 -18.04
N ALA A 57 -14.20 -27.20 -18.65
CA ALA A 57 -15.16 -28.22 -18.26
C ALA A 57 -14.59 -29.64 -18.53
N ARG A 58 -13.85 -29.80 -19.62
CA ARG A 58 -13.15 -31.05 -19.95
C ARG A 58 -12.02 -31.33 -18.96
N ILE A 59 -11.25 -30.33 -18.56
CA ILE A 59 -10.20 -30.46 -17.52
C ILE A 59 -10.83 -30.97 -16.21
N ASP A 60 -11.92 -30.35 -15.77
CA ASP A 60 -12.64 -30.73 -14.55
C ASP A 60 -13.15 -32.18 -14.62
N GLU A 61 -13.63 -32.62 -15.80
CA GLU A 61 -14.07 -33.99 -16.01
C GLU A 61 -12.91 -35.01 -15.90
N ILE A 62 -11.79 -34.71 -16.55
CA ILE A 62 -10.59 -35.56 -16.55
C ILE A 62 -10.00 -35.64 -15.14
N GLU A 63 -9.96 -34.52 -14.42
CA GLU A 63 -9.39 -34.46 -13.08
C GLU A 63 -10.18 -35.32 -12.07
N LYS A 64 -11.47 -35.51 -12.25
CA LYS A 64 -12.27 -36.45 -11.41
C LYS A 64 -11.69 -37.85 -11.39
N THR A 65 -11.04 -38.28 -12.49
CA THR A 65 -10.42 -39.60 -12.62
C THR A 65 -8.93 -39.55 -12.27
N THR A 66 -8.19 -38.60 -12.85
CA THR A 66 -6.73 -38.53 -12.70
C THR A 66 -6.29 -38.05 -11.35
N LYS A 67 -7.12 -37.29 -10.63
CA LYS A 67 -6.80 -36.62 -9.36
C LYS A 67 -5.54 -35.74 -9.43
N HIS A 68 -5.26 -35.20 -10.61
CA HIS A 68 -4.07 -34.39 -10.89
C HIS A 68 -4.39 -33.31 -11.92
N ASP A 69 -4.38 -32.05 -11.49
CA ASP A 69 -4.79 -30.90 -12.29
C ASP A 69 -3.92 -30.68 -13.56
N VAL A 70 -2.57 -30.77 -13.43
CA VAL A 70 -1.67 -30.59 -14.59
C VAL A 70 -1.84 -31.71 -15.60
N ILE A 71 -2.01 -32.97 -15.16
CA ILE A 71 -2.27 -34.08 -16.08
C ILE A 71 -3.60 -33.86 -16.80
N ALA A 72 -4.63 -33.45 -16.10
CA ALA A 72 -5.95 -33.15 -16.69
C ALA A 72 -5.87 -32.02 -17.72
N PHE A 73 -5.15 -30.93 -17.42
CA PHE A 73 -4.89 -29.84 -18.35
C PHE A 73 -4.15 -30.32 -19.60
N LEU A 74 -3.02 -31.02 -19.45
CA LEU A 74 -2.22 -31.54 -20.56
C LEU A 74 -3.01 -32.53 -21.43
N THR A 75 -3.86 -33.34 -20.83
CA THR A 75 -4.76 -34.25 -21.58
C THR A 75 -5.74 -33.44 -22.43
N SER A 76 -6.38 -32.41 -21.86
CA SER A 76 -7.28 -31.54 -22.62
C SER A 76 -6.57 -30.80 -23.76
N VAL A 77 -5.33 -30.35 -23.56
CA VAL A 77 -4.52 -29.75 -24.63
C VAL A 77 -4.21 -30.79 -25.71
N SER A 78 -3.81 -32.01 -25.33
CA SER A 78 -3.50 -33.07 -26.25
C SER A 78 -4.69 -33.50 -27.11
N GLU A 79 -5.92 -33.49 -26.57
CA GLU A 79 -7.16 -33.76 -27.32
C GLU A 79 -7.41 -32.74 -28.46
N SER A 80 -6.80 -31.56 -28.41
CA SER A 80 -6.88 -30.54 -29.47
C SER A 80 -5.82 -30.66 -30.56
N LEU A 81 -4.88 -31.62 -30.42
CA LEU A 81 -3.71 -31.80 -31.26
C LEU A 81 -3.71 -33.21 -31.89
N GLY A 82 -2.84 -33.44 -32.87
CA GLY A 82 -2.57 -34.76 -33.46
C GLY A 82 -1.36 -35.42 -32.79
N GLU A 83 -0.57 -36.13 -33.62
CA GLU A 83 0.64 -36.84 -33.14
C GLU A 83 1.70 -35.91 -32.55
N GLU A 84 1.68 -34.63 -32.94
CA GLU A 84 2.57 -33.57 -32.40
C GLU A 84 2.36 -33.31 -30.92
N SER A 85 1.22 -33.71 -30.33
CA SER A 85 0.93 -33.59 -28.90
C SER A 85 2.00 -34.21 -28.00
N ARG A 86 2.76 -35.20 -28.49
CA ARG A 86 3.86 -35.85 -27.78
C ARG A 86 5.00 -34.91 -27.37
N PHE A 87 5.06 -33.71 -27.94
CA PHE A 87 6.07 -32.71 -27.63
C PHE A 87 5.61 -31.69 -26.55
N VAL A 88 4.33 -31.66 -26.22
CA VAL A 88 3.82 -30.81 -25.11
C VAL A 88 4.29 -31.42 -23.81
N HIS A 89 4.80 -30.57 -22.90
CA HIS A 89 5.37 -30.98 -21.60
C HIS A 89 6.62 -31.88 -21.67
N TYR A 90 7.27 -31.97 -22.83
CA TYR A 90 8.42 -32.86 -23.00
C TYR A 90 9.60 -32.42 -22.12
N ALA A 91 10.14 -33.38 -21.34
CA ALA A 91 11.23 -33.20 -20.38
C ALA A 91 10.93 -32.22 -19.19
N MET A 92 9.67 -31.85 -18.99
CA MET A 92 9.23 -30.98 -17.89
C MET A 92 8.59 -31.77 -16.77
N THR A 93 8.45 -31.11 -15.61
CA THR A 93 7.61 -31.55 -14.49
C THR A 93 6.51 -30.52 -14.24
N SER A 94 5.45 -30.92 -13.54
CA SER A 94 4.31 -30.03 -13.25
C SER A 94 4.74 -28.68 -12.68
N SER A 95 5.73 -28.63 -11.80
CA SER A 95 6.20 -27.38 -11.19
C SER A 95 6.98 -26.48 -12.17
N ASP A 96 7.57 -27.01 -13.23
CA ASP A 96 8.17 -26.19 -14.29
C ASP A 96 7.08 -25.33 -14.95
N CYS A 97 5.92 -25.91 -15.21
CA CYS A 97 4.77 -25.18 -15.74
C CYS A 97 4.12 -24.27 -14.69
N ILE A 98 3.77 -24.82 -13.50
CA ILE A 98 3.02 -24.09 -12.47
C ILE A 98 3.79 -22.89 -11.93
N ASP A 99 5.02 -23.10 -11.45
CA ASP A 99 5.79 -22.03 -10.80
C ASP A 99 6.12 -20.89 -11.78
N THR A 100 6.47 -21.24 -13.02
CA THR A 100 6.75 -20.26 -14.07
C THR A 100 5.49 -19.50 -14.48
N ALA A 101 4.34 -20.15 -14.57
CA ALA A 101 3.06 -19.52 -14.86
C ALA A 101 2.60 -18.60 -13.71
N VAL A 102 2.75 -19.04 -12.47
CA VAL A 102 2.43 -18.19 -11.29
C VAL A 102 3.34 -16.97 -11.21
N ALA A 103 4.63 -17.12 -11.57
CA ALA A 103 5.55 -15.98 -11.66
C ALA A 103 5.05 -14.93 -12.67
N LEU A 104 4.53 -15.36 -13.83
CA LEU A 104 3.92 -14.47 -14.82
C LEU A 104 2.67 -13.79 -14.27
N GLN A 105 1.76 -14.54 -13.65
CA GLN A 105 0.53 -13.98 -13.09
C GLN A 105 0.82 -12.95 -11.98
N ILE A 106 1.78 -13.24 -11.09
CA ILE A 106 2.21 -12.31 -10.05
C ILE A 106 2.86 -11.06 -10.65
N LYS A 107 3.76 -11.21 -11.63
CA LYS A 107 4.41 -10.11 -12.33
C LYS A 107 3.38 -9.16 -12.96
N GLU A 108 2.44 -9.72 -13.75
CA GLU A 108 1.38 -8.95 -14.39
C GLU A 108 0.42 -8.29 -13.37
N SER A 109 0.17 -8.95 -12.24
CA SER A 109 -0.65 -8.40 -11.16
C SER A 109 0.06 -7.27 -10.41
N LEU A 110 1.38 -7.40 -10.20
CA LEU A 110 2.20 -6.32 -9.63
C LEU A 110 2.25 -5.09 -10.54
N ASP A 111 2.25 -5.27 -11.86
CA ASP A 111 2.16 -4.15 -12.80
C ASP A 111 0.88 -3.33 -12.57
N LEU A 112 -0.27 -3.96 -12.41
CA LEU A 112 -1.54 -3.29 -12.08
C LEU A 112 -1.50 -2.62 -10.69
N ILE A 113 -0.94 -3.28 -9.68
CA ILE A 113 -0.79 -2.68 -8.34
C ILE A 113 0.11 -1.43 -8.40
N LEU A 114 1.20 -1.46 -9.16
CA LEU A 114 2.12 -0.33 -9.33
C LEU A 114 1.45 0.85 -10.08
N GLU A 115 0.57 0.56 -11.04
CA GLU A 115 -0.28 1.57 -11.69
C GLU A 115 -1.23 2.21 -10.67
N ASP A 116 -1.94 1.42 -9.86
CA ASP A 116 -2.85 1.89 -8.82
C ASP A 116 -2.12 2.72 -7.74
N VAL A 117 -0.93 2.29 -7.32
CA VAL A 117 -0.08 3.04 -6.37
C VAL A 117 0.39 4.37 -6.98
N SER A 118 0.72 4.38 -8.27
CA SER A 118 1.12 5.61 -8.96
C SER A 118 -0.05 6.60 -9.02
N LEU A 119 -1.26 6.14 -9.30
CA LEU A 119 -2.48 6.96 -9.25
C LEU A 119 -2.75 7.51 -7.84
N LEU A 120 -2.58 6.68 -6.81
CA LEU A 120 -2.71 7.11 -5.41
C LEU A 120 -1.71 8.22 -5.07
N LEU A 121 -0.45 8.08 -5.49
CA LEU A 121 0.59 9.10 -5.29
C LEU A 121 0.24 10.42 -5.98
N GLU A 122 -0.26 10.37 -7.21
CA GLU A 122 -0.71 11.58 -7.94
C GLU A 122 -1.84 12.30 -7.19
N VAL A 123 -2.81 11.56 -6.69
CA VAL A 123 -3.93 12.12 -5.93
C VAL A 123 -3.45 12.72 -4.61
N ILE A 124 -2.60 12.02 -3.86
CA ILE A 124 -2.06 12.56 -2.60
C ILE A 124 -1.25 13.84 -2.87
N LYS A 125 -0.38 13.85 -3.89
CA LYS A 125 0.41 15.02 -4.30
C LYS A 125 -0.47 16.21 -4.66
N LYS A 126 -1.50 16.00 -5.48
CA LYS A 126 -2.50 17.03 -5.85
C LYS A 126 -3.13 17.64 -4.60
N ARG A 127 -3.61 16.81 -3.68
CA ARG A 127 -4.26 17.26 -2.44
C ARG A 127 -3.27 17.94 -1.49
N ALA A 128 -2.03 17.45 -1.40
CA ALA A 128 -0.97 18.09 -0.60
C ALA A 128 -0.68 19.51 -1.09
N LEU A 129 -0.57 19.70 -2.40
CA LEU A 129 -0.35 21.02 -3.01
C LEU A 129 -1.53 21.97 -2.77
N GLU A 130 -2.77 21.47 -2.89
CA GLU A 130 -4.00 22.23 -2.59
C GLU A 130 -4.02 22.76 -1.16
N HIS A 131 -3.61 21.94 -0.19
CA HIS A 131 -3.63 22.25 1.22
C HIS A 131 -2.26 22.63 1.80
N LYS A 132 -1.30 22.98 0.94
CA LYS A 132 0.07 23.31 1.33
C LYS A 132 0.14 24.32 2.49
N ASN A 133 -0.72 25.32 2.45
CA ASN A 133 -0.76 26.44 3.40
C ASN A 133 -1.98 26.38 4.35
N THR A 134 -2.76 25.32 4.33
CA THR A 134 -3.91 25.15 5.22
C THR A 134 -3.42 24.86 6.62
N LEU A 135 -3.49 25.85 7.53
CA LEU A 135 -3.04 25.74 8.91
C LEU A 135 -3.91 24.77 9.70
N MET A 136 -3.26 23.96 10.52
CA MET A 136 -3.90 23.09 11.50
C MET A 136 -2.99 22.88 12.71
N VAL A 137 -3.54 22.33 13.80
CA VAL A 137 -2.72 21.93 14.94
C VAL A 137 -2.10 20.56 14.71
N GLY A 138 -0.79 20.46 14.88
CA GLY A 138 -0.09 19.18 14.98
C GLY A 138 -0.42 18.51 16.32
N ARG A 139 -0.64 17.19 16.29
CA ARG A 139 -0.95 16.40 17.50
C ARG A 139 0.07 15.30 17.69
N SER A 140 0.58 15.20 18.92
CA SER A 140 1.32 14.01 19.38
C SER A 140 0.65 13.49 20.65
N HIS A 141 0.60 12.17 20.84
CA HIS A 141 -0.14 11.54 21.94
C HIS A 141 -1.63 11.92 22.00
N GLY A 142 -2.22 12.39 20.89
CA GLY A 142 -3.58 12.94 20.84
C GLY A 142 -3.74 14.36 21.40
N ILE A 143 -2.65 15.00 21.82
CA ILE A 143 -2.63 16.34 22.45
C ILE A 143 -2.14 17.38 21.44
N HIS A 144 -2.66 18.61 21.54
CA HIS A 144 -2.24 19.72 20.70
C HIS A 144 -0.78 20.10 20.99
N GLY A 145 0.04 20.07 19.95
CA GLY A 145 1.43 20.53 19.94
C GLY A 145 1.55 21.90 19.28
N GLU A 146 2.27 21.97 18.17
CA GLU A 146 2.55 23.20 17.45
C GLU A 146 1.72 23.32 16.15
N PRO A 147 1.62 24.54 15.57
CA PRO A 147 1.03 24.74 14.25
C PRO A 147 1.79 23.97 13.16
N ILE A 148 1.04 23.31 12.28
CA ILE A 148 1.52 22.66 11.05
C ILE A 148 0.59 23.03 9.90
N THR A 149 0.81 22.46 8.72
CA THR A 149 -0.17 22.52 7.63
C THR A 149 -0.74 21.14 7.30
N PHE A 150 -1.99 21.09 6.84
CA PHE A 150 -2.61 19.85 6.38
C PHE A 150 -1.85 19.26 5.17
N GLY A 151 -1.28 20.14 4.32
CA GLY A 151 -0.40 19.70 3.24
C GLY A 151 0.83 18.93 3.71
N LEU A 152 1.42 19.25 4.88
CA LEU A 152 2.53 18.47 5.46
C LEU A 152 2.07 17.08 5.90
N VAL A 153 0.86 16.94 6.42
CA VAL A 153 0.28 15.61 6.75
C VAL A 153 0.16 14.75 5.49
N LEU A 154 -0.36 15.33 4.41
CA LEU A 154 -0.48 14.65 3.12
C LEU A 154 0.90 14.32 2.50
N ALA A 155 1.90 15.18 2.70
CA ALA A 155 3.27 14.94 2.23
C ALA A 155 3.91 13.73 2.92
N ILE A 156 3.62 13.49 4.21
CA ILE A 156 4.04 12.28 4.93
C ILE A 156 3.39 11.04 4.33
N TRP A 157 2.08 11.07 4.02
CA TRP A 157 1.39 9.95 3.37
C TRP A 157 1.99 9.65 1.99
N TYR A 158 2.33 10.69 1.21
CA TYR A 158 3.00 10.53 -0.08
C TYR A 158 4.34 9.80 0.06
N ASP A 159 5.18 10.23 0.97
CA ASP A 159 6.52 9.66 1.20
C ASP A 159 6.45 8.18 1.62
N GLU A 160 5.51 7.84 2.53
CA GLU A 160 5.28 6.44 2.94
C GLU A 160 4.81 5.54 1.79
N ILE A 161 3.88 6.01 0.96
CA ILE A 161 3.40 5.24 -0.20
C ILE A 161 4.51 5.12 -1.25
N LEU A 162 5.39 6.12 -1.38
CA LEU A 162 6.56 6.04 -2.27
C LEU A 162 7.53 4.94 -1.83
N HIS A 163 7.84 4.82 -0.53
CA HIS A 163 8.66 3.71 -0.01
C HIS A 163 8.01 2.35 -0.27
N ALA A 164 6.68 2.25 -0.10
CA ALA A 164 5.95 1.01 -0.41
C ALA A 164 6.02 0.67 -1.91
N LYS A 165 5.99 1.67 -2.81
CA LYS A 165 6.18 1.48 -4.25
C LYS A 165 7.54 0.88 -4.57
N GLU A 166 8.63 1.40 -4.00
CA GLU A 166 9.99 0.87 -4.18
C GLU A 166 10.09 -0.61 -3.77
N LEU A 167 9.44 -1.00 -2.67
CA LEU A 167 9.38 -2.40 -2.24
C LEU A 167 8.60 -3.29 -3.22
N LEU A 168 7.51 -2.79 -3.80
CA LEU A 168 6.73 -3.51 -4.82
C LEU A 168 7.52 -3.66 -6.13
N GLU A 169 8.25 -2.63 -6.56
CA GLU A 169 9.13 -2.68 -7.73
C GLU A 169 10.22 -3.74 -7.53
N HIS A 170 10.85 -3.77 -6.35
CA HIS A 170 11.81 -4.82 -5.99
C HIS A 170 11.16 -6.21 -5.97
N ALA A 171 9.98 -6.36 -5.38
CA ALA A 171 9.26 -7.64 -5.34
C ALA A 171 8.92 -8.14 -6.76
N ARG A 172 8.58 -7.22 -7.69
CA ARG A 172 8.36 -7.53 -9.10
C ARG A 172 9.61 -8.08 -9.77
N GLU A 173 10.78 -7.53 -9.48
CA GLU A 173 12.06 -8.07 -9.99
C GLU A 173 12.36 -9.45 -9.41
N VAL A 174 12.17 -9.63 -8.11
CA VAL A 174 12.43 -10.88 -7.40
C VAL A 174 11.55 -12.03 -7.89
N ILE A 175 10.29 -11.77 -8.25
CA ILE A 175 9.38 -12.80 -8.75
C ILE A 175 9.54 -13.08 -10.25
N SER A 176 10.21 -12.21 -11.00
CA SER A 176 10.36 -12.34 -12.48
C SER A 176 11.37 -13.41 -12.88
N TYR A 177 11.23 -14.61 -12.31
CA TYR A 177 12.07 -15.78 -12.61
C TYR A 177 11.21 -16.98 -12.99
N GLY A 178 11.63 -17.69 -14.04
CA GLY A 178 11.10 -18.98 -14.42
C GLY A 178 12.00 -20.11 -13.92
N LYS A 179 11.43 -21.31 -13.84
CA LYS A 179 12.12 -22.54 -13.45
C LYS A 179 11.68 -23.65 -14.39
N ILE A 180 12.59 -24.18 -15.25
CA ILE A 180 12.36 -25.28 -16.19
C ILE A 180 13.50 -26.30 -16.06
N SER A 181 13.83 -26.68 -14.85
CA SER A 181 14.99 -27.51 -14.51
C SER A 181 14.67 -28.99 -14.29
N GLY A 182 13.39 -29.37 -14.51
CA GLY A 182 12.93 -30.76 -14.35
C GLY A 182 12.59 -31.12 -12.90
N ALA A 183 12.33 -32.40 -12.66
CA ALA A 183 11.76 -32.93 -11.44
C ALA A 183 12.61 -32.73 -10.18
N MET A 184 13.93 -32.58 -10.29
CA MET A 184 14.85 -32.42 -9.16
C MET A 184 15.75 -31.19 -9.30
N GLY A 185 15.54 -30.35 -10.31
CA GLY A 185 16.34 -29.15 -10.53
C GLY A 185 17.75 -29.39 -11.09
N ASN A 186 18.03 -30.60 -11.56
CA ASN A 186 19.35 -31.02 -12.01
C ASN A 186 19.52 -31.09 -13.52
N PHE A 187 18.54 -30.67 -14.29
CA PHE A 187 18.55 -30.65 -15.76
C PHE A 187 18.84 -32.02 -16.40
N ALA A 188 18.43 -33.13 -15.76
CA ALA A 188 18.76 -34.49 -16.22
C ALA A 188 18.25 -34.80 -17.62
N HIS A 189 17.19 -34.17 -18.09
CA HIS A 189 16.51 -34.46 -19.34
C HIS A 189 16.45 -33.28 -20.32
N ALA A 190 16.97 -32.12 -19.95
CA ALA A 190 17.00 -30.91 -20.77
C ALA A 190 18.30 -30.13 -20.53
N PRO A 191 18.90 -29.52 -21.58
CA PRO A 191 20.06 -28.65 -21.39
C PRO A 191 19.66 -27.29 -20.74
N LEU A 192 20.63 -26.59 -20.18
CA LEU A 192 20.41 -25.25 -19.55
C LEU A 192 19.83 -24.26 -20.56
N GLU A 193 20.27 -24.31 -21.81
CA GLU A 193 19.80 -23.46 -22.91
C GLU A 193 18.30 -23.58 -23.15
N PHE A 194 17.69 -24.69 -22.78
CA PHE A 194 16.24 -24.88 -22.86
C PHE A 194 15.50 -23.95 -21.88
N GLU A 195 15.90 -23.94 -20.62
CA GLU A 195 15.33 -23.02 -19.62
C GLU A 195 15.56 -21.55 -19.99
N GLU A 196 16.79 -21.22 -20.44
CA GLU A 196 17.12 -19.86 -20.87
C GLU A 196 16.21 -19.39 -22.01
N GLU A 197 15.96 -20.24 -23.00
CA GLU A 197 15.10 -19.88 -24.12
C GLU A 197 13.62 -19.81 -23.74
N VAL A 198 13.13 -20.72 -22.88
CA VAL A 198 11.77 -20.65 -22.34
C VAL A 198 11.56 -19.35 -21.56
N CYS A 199 12.46 -19.04 -20.63
CA CYS A 199 12.39 -17.81 -19.84
C CYS A 199 12.45 -16.57 -20.71
N LYS A 200 13.30 -16.54 -21.73
CA LYS A 200 13.38 -15.45 -22.70
C LYS A 200 12.06 -15.25 -23.45
N ASN A 201 11.42 -16.33 -23.91
CA ASN A 201 10.13 -16.27 -24.60
C ASN A 201 9.00 -15.74 -23.70
N LEU A 202 9.18 -15.78 -22.38
CA LEU A 202 8.20 -15.36 -21.37
C LEU A 202 8.56 -14.01 -20.71
N ASP A 203 9.64 -13.37 -21.12
CA ASP A 203 10.16 -12.16 -20.46
C ASP A 203 10.40 -12.37 -18.94
N LEU A 204 11.01 -13.55 -18.64
CA LEU A 204 11.48 -13.93 -17.31
C LEU A 204 13.00 -14.17 -17.35
N LYS A 205 13.62 -14.18 -16.17
CA LYS A 205 15.01 -14.62 -15.97
C LYS A 205 15.00 -16.11 -15.59
N PRO A 206 15.95 -16.94 -16.03
CA PRO A 206 16.09 -18.29 -15.50
C PRO A 206 16.55 -18.25 -14.04
N ALA A 207 15.99 -19.11 -13.19
CA ALA A 207 16.45 -19.23 -11.82
C ALA A 207 17.88 -19.79 -11.79
N PRO A 208 18.83 -19.14 -11.07
CA PRO A 208 20.22 -19.61 -11.04
C PRO A 208 20.36 -21.07 -10.56
N VAL A 209 19.48 -21.49 -9.68
CA VAL A 209 19.36 -22.84 -9.15
C VAL A 209 17.95 -23.04 -8.59
N SER A 210 17.44 -24.26 -8.69
CA SER A 210 16.17 -24.66 -8.08
C SER A 210 16.22 -26.13 -7.70
N ASN A 211 15.20 -26.60 -7.02
CA ASN A 211 14.94 -28.04 -6.89
C ASN A 211 13.68 -28.41 -7.72
N GLN A 212 12.76 -29.22 -7.20
CA GLN A 212 11.52 -29.48 -7.94
C GLN A 212 10.66 -28.21 -8.09
N VAL A 213 10.82 -27.23 -7.21
CA VAL A 213 10.12 -25.93 -7.21
C VAL A 213 11.10 -24.76 -7.18
N ILE A 214 10.65 -23.56 -7.54
CA ILE A 214 11.40 -22.34 -7.23
C ILE A 214 11.31 -22.02 -5.73
N GLN A 215 12.30 -21.33 -5.19
CA GLN A 215 12.35 -20.98 -3.75
C GLN A 215 11.19 -20.05 -3.36
N ARG A 216 10.50 -20.39 -2.27
CA ARG A 216 9.28 -19.69 -1.81
C ARG A 216 9.54 -18.36 -1.11
N ASP A 217 10.78 -18.06 -0.72
CA ASP A 217 11.15 -16.73 -0.21
C ASP A 217 10.81 -15.59 -1.18
N ARG A 218 10.79 -15.84 -2.49
CA ARG A 218 10.34 -14.88 -3.51
C ARG A 218 8.89 -14.49 -3.34
N TYR A 219 8.02 -15.46 -3.04
CA TYR A 219 6.60 -15.22 -2.76
C TYR A 219 6.39 -14.47 -1.46
N VAL A 220 7.21 -14.76 -0.43
CA VAL A 220 7.22 -14.03 0.84
C VAL A 220 7.52 -12.55 0.63
N GLN A 221 8.52 -12.23 -0.21
CA GLN A 221 8.87 -10.85 -0.50
C GLN A 221 7.71 -10.10 -1.16
N VAL A 222 6.99 -10.72 -2.10
CA VAL A 222 5.79 -10.15 -2.73
C VAL A 222 4.68 -9.89 -1.70
N ILE A 223 4.31 -10.89 -0.92
CA ILE A 223 3.24 -10.78 0.09
C ILE A 223 3.62 -9.79 1.18
N SER A 224 4.90 -9.73 1.59
CA SER A 224 5.39 -8.75 2.56
C SER A 224 5.35 -7.32 2.05
N ALA A 225 5.71 -7.09 0.78
CA ALA A 225 5.60 -5.77 0.15
C ALA A 225 4.14 -5.27 0.12
N ILE A 226 3.19 -6.14 -0.24
CA ILE A 226 1.75 -5.85 -0.20
C ILE A 226 1.30 -5.56 1.25
N ALA A 227 1.78 -6.30 2.23
CA ALA A 227 1.42 -6.10 3.65
C ALA A 227 1.96 -4.78 4.22
N ILE A 228 3.16 -4.34 3.79
CA ILE A 228 3.72 -3.04 4.16
C ILE A 228 2.90 -1.92 3.53
N LEU A 229 2.61 -1.99 2.23
CA LEU A 229 1.70 -1.06 1.55
C LEU A 229 0.35 -0.95 2.28
N ALA A 230 -0.25 -2.09 2.64
CA ALA A 230 -1.50 -2.12 3.38
C ALA A 230 -1.39 -1.42 4.74
N SER A 231 -0.25 -1.53 5.43
CA SER A 231 -0.04 -0.86 6.71
C SER A 231 0.02 0.66 6.57
N SER A 232 0.68 1.19 5.54
CA SER A 232 0.67 2.62 5.21
C SER A 232 -0.73 3.10 4.80
N CYS A 233 -1.48 2.32 4.03
CA CYS A 233 -2.88 2.62 3.71
C CYS A 233 -3.77 2.66 4.96
N GLU A 234 -3.55 1.76 5.92
CA GLU A 234 -4.28 1.78 7.21
C GLU A 234 -3.98 3.02 8.03
N GLN A 235 -2.71 3.46 8.09
CA GLN A 235 -2.32 4.69 8.78
C GLN A 235 -3.11 5.89 8.23
N ILE A 236 -3.20 6.02 6.90
CA ILE A 236 -3.99 7.08 6.24
C ILE A 236 -5.47 6.97 6.63
N ALA A 237 -6.04 5.77 6.53
CA ALA A 237 -7.45 5.53 6.87
C ALA A 237 -7.75 5.84 8.35
N VAL A 238 -6.87 5.48 9.27
CA VAL A 238 -6.98 5.81 10.70
C VAL A 238 -6.90 7.31 10.93
N ALA A 239 -5.97 8.02 10.26
CA ALA A 239 -5.86 9.47 10.36
C ALA A 239 -7.15 10.17 9.88
N ILE A 240 -7.73 9.75 8.76
CA ILE A 240 -9.00 10.29 8.25
C ILE A 240 -10.13 10.08 9.25
N ARG A 241 -10.21 8.89 9.87
CA ARG A 241 -11.20 8.60 10.93
C ARG A 241 -11.04 9.52 12.15
N HIS A 242 -9.79 9.84 12.53
CA HIS A 242 -9.53 10.79 13.59
C HIS A 242 -9.93 12.23 13.23
N PHE A 243 -9.70 12.65 11.98
CA PHE A 243 -10.14 13.97 11.51
C PHE A 243 -11.67 14.11 11.45
N GLN A 244 -12.39 13.01 11.19
CA GLN A 244 -13.86 12.99 11.10
C GLN A 244 -14.57 12.88 12.46
N ARG A 245 -13.86 12.66 13.56
CA ARG A 245 -14.49 12.61 14.89
C ARG A 245 -15.27 13.87 15.17
N THR A 246 -16.42 13.75 15.82
CA THR A 246 -17.34 14.85 16.13
C THR A 246 -16.64 16.03 16.80
N GLU A 247 -15.70 15.75 17.73
CA GLU A 247 -14.96 16.75 18.50
C GLU A 247 -13.84 17.42 17.70
N VAL A 248 -13.38 16.80 16.63
CA VAL A 248 -12.29 17.28 15.77
C VAL A 248 -12.83 17.93 14.51
N TYR A 249 -13.55 17.18 13.71
CA TYR A 249 -14.28 17.56 12.49
C TYR A 249 -13.47 18.47 11.54
N GLU A 250 -12.22 18.11 11.28
CA GLU A 250 -11.28 18.83 10.40
C GLU A 250 -11.32 18.34 8.96
N ALA A 251 -11.70 17.06 8.75
CA ALA A 251 -12.00 16.49 7.45
C ALA A 251 -13.02 15.35 7.58
N GLU A 252 -13.74 15.04 6.50
CA GLU A 252 -14.66 13.90 6.45
C GLU A 252 -14.70 13.24 5.06
N GLU A 253 -15.10 11.97 5.03
CA GLU A 253 -15.39 11.26 3.79
C GLU A 253 -16.52 11.94 3.03
N TYR A 254 -16.38 12.01 1.69
CA TYR A 254 -17.46 12.53 0.84
C TYR A 254 -18.71 11.65 0.96
N PHE A 255 -19.82 12.30 1.25
CA PHE A 255 -21.12 11.66 1.38
C PHE A 255 -21.98 12.00 0.17
N SER A 256 -22.27 11.01 -0.68
CA SER A 256 -23.02 11.20 -1.90
C SER A 256 -24.50 11.45 -1.67
N ALA A 257 -25.16 12.16 -2.58
CA ALA A 257 -26.61 12.34 -2.53
C ALA A 257 -27.33 10.99 -2.53
N GLY A 258 -28.25 10.81 -1.58
CA GLY A 258 -28.99 9.55 -1.41
C GLY A 258 -28.28 8.46 -0.60
N GLN A 259 -27.02 8.64 -0.24
CA GLN A 259 -26.32 7.73 0.65
C GLN A 259 -26.92 7.79 2.06
N LYS A 260 -27.02 6.63 2.73
CA LYS A 260 -27.49 6.52 4.12
C LYS A 260 -26.30 6.18 5.02
N GLY A 261 -26.03 7.04 6.00
CA GLY A 261 -24.88 6.86 6.91
C GLY A 261 -25.18 5.97 8.12
N SER A 262 -26.45 5.84 8.47
CA SER A 262 -26.91 5.05 9.62
C SER A 262 -28.33 4.56 9.39
N SER A 263 -28.64 3.36 9.83
CA SER A 263 -30.00 2.80 9.82
C SER A 263 -30.91 3.40 10.89
N ALA A 264 -30.32 3.95 11.98
CA ALA A 264 -31.07 4.45 13.12
C ALA A 264 -31.08 5.99 13.23
N MET A 265 -29.98 6.66 12.83
CA MET A 265 -29.79 8.10 12.99
C MET A 265 -29.50 8.75 11.64
N PRO A 266 -30.46 9.44 11.00
CA PRO A 266 -30.34 9.97 9.65
C PRO A 266 -29.19 10.99 9.45
N HIS A 267 -28.83 11.71 10.51
CA HIS A 267 -27.77 12.72 10.49
C HIS A 267 -26.35 12.14 10.66
N LYS A 268 -26.22 10.87 11.06
CA LYS A 268 -24.93 10.26 11.40
C LYS A 268 -24.18 9.83 10.12
N ARG A 269 -23.06 10.46 9.85
CA ARG A 269 -22.15 10.15 8.74
C ARG A 269 -20.95 9.37 9.27
N ASN A 270 -20.94 8.06 9.06
CA ASN A 270 -19.85 7.21 9.53
C ASN A 270 -18.71 7.16 8.49
N PRO A 271 -17.44 7.07 8.91
CA PRO A 271 -16.29 6.90 8.03
C PRO A 271 -16.16 5.44 7.54
N VAL A 272 -17.18 4.96 6.82
CA VAL A 272 -17.33 3.55 6.45
C VAL A 272 -16.25 3.10 5.47
N LEU A 273 -15.80 3.99 4.59
CA LEU A 273 -14.74 3.65 3.61
C LEU A 273 -13.40 3.43 4.32
N SER A 274 -13.01 4.33 5.22
CA SER A 274 -11.80 4.21 6.03
C SER A 274 -11.85 2.99 6.98
N GLU A 275 -13.02 2.70 7.59
CA GLU A 275 -13.20 1.51 8.42
C GLU A 275 -13.04 0.22 7.60
N ASN A 276 -13.60 0.18 6.40
CA ASN A 276 -13.45 -0.94 5.50
C ASN A 276 -11.98 -1.14 5.07
N ILE A 277 -11.27 -0.06 4.70
CA ILE A 277 -9.83 -0.11 4.36
C ILE A 277 -9.05 -0.69 5.55
N THR A 278 -9.27 -0.18 6.77
CA THR A 278 -8.64 -0.70 8.00
C THR A 278 -8.86 -2.21 8.17
N GLY A 279 -10.08 -2.70 7.88
CA GLY A 279 -10.42 -4.13 7.93
C GLY A 279 -9.67 -4.95 6.88
N LEU A 280 -9.65 -4.48 5.62
CA LEU A 280 -8.95 -5.16 4.52
C LEU A 280 -7.43 -5.23 4.74
N CYS A 281 -6.83 -4.19 5.32
CA CYS A 281 -5.39 -4.19 5.67
C CYS A 281 -5.03 -5.30 6.67
N ARG A 282 -5.92 -5.61 7.61
CA ARG A 282 -5.71 -6.74 8.56
C ARG A 282 -5.68 -8.08 7.84
N VAL A 283 -6.55 -8.26 6.84
CA VAL A 283 -6.58 -9.47 6.01
C VAL A 283 -5.28 -9.60 5.21
N LEU A 284 -4.85 -8.52 4.53
CA LEU A 284 -3.62 -8.52 3.75
C LEU A 284 -2.38 -8.89 4.60
N ARG A 285 -2.24 -8.32 5.80
CA ARG A 285 -1.15 -8.68 6.71
C ARG A 285 -1.19 -10.12 7.19
N SER A 286 -2.38 -10.71 7.31
CA SER A 286 -2.52 -12.09 7.77
C SER A 286 -1.92 -13.12 6.81
N PHE A 287 -1.73 -12.78 5.53
CA PHE A 287 -1.15 -13.66 4.51
C PHE A 287 0.37 -13.82 4.62
N VAL A 288 1.05 -12.96 5.37
CA VAL A 288 2.52 -13.01 5.54
C VAL A 288 2.94 -14.29 6.28
N THR A 289 2.25 -14.66 7.36
CA THR A 289 2.60 -15.84 8.16
C THR A 289 2.54 -17.12 7.34
N PRO A 290 1.45 -17.49 6.66
CA PRO A 290 1.41 -18.71 5.86
C PRO A 290 2.38 -18.66 4.66
N ALA A 291 2.69 -17.48 4.12
CA ALA A 291 3.71 -17.36 3.09
C ALA A 291 5.11 -17.69 3.64
N LEU A 292 5.45 -17.22 4.85
CA LEU A 292 6.72 -17.55 5.53
C LEU A 292 6.84 -19.05 5.83
N GLU A 293 5.77 -19.69 6.26
CA GLU A 293 5.75 -21.13 6.56
C GLU A 293 5.98 -21.98 5.30
N ASN A 294 5.63 -21.49 4.13
CA ASN A 294 5.88 -22.16 2.85
C ASN A 294 7.37 -22.21 2.44
N VAL A 295 8.26 -21.45 3.09
CA VAL A 295 9.69 -21.46 2.77
C VAL A 295 10.34 -22.79 3.16
N ALA A 296 9.93 -23.36 4.29
CA ALA A 296 10.49 -24.58 4.84
C ALA A 296 9.76 -25.83 4.34
N LEU A 297 10.09 -26.26 3.12
CA LEU A 297 9.58 -27.50 2.54
C LEU A 297 10.51 -28.67 2.86
N TRP A 298 9.97 -29.91 2.84
CA TRP A 298 10.76 -31.11 3.02
C TRP A 298 11.56 -31.43 1.76
N HIS A 299 12.86 -31.64 1.93
CA HIS A 299 13.78 -32.05 0.87
C HIS A 299 13.67 -31.13 -0.36
N GLU A 300 13.57 -31.71 -1.55
CA GLU A 300 13.43 -30.98 -2.80
C GLU A 300 12.02 -30.39 -3.02
N ARG A 301 11.02 -30.92 -2.34
CA ARG A 301 9.65 -30.39 -2.24
C ARG A 301 8.71 -31.35 -1.50
N ASP A 302 7.82 -30.81 -0.67
CA ASP A 302 6.50 -31.38 -0.38
C ASP A 302 5.40 -30.48 -0.96
N ILE A 303 4.13 -30.91 -0.90
CA ILE A 303 3.03 -30.15 -1.55
C ILE A 303 2.25 -29.22 -0.60
N SER A 304 2.70 -29.05 0.65
CA SER A 304 2.02 -28.23 1.65
C SER A 304 1.80 -26.79 1.21
N HIS A 305 2.77 -26.20 0.50
CA HIS A 305 2.67 -24.84 -0.04
C HIS A 305 1.51 -24.63 -1.01
N SER A 306 1.16 -25.65 -1.79
CA SER A 306 0.22 -25.52 -2.90
C SER A 306 -1.19 -25.09 -2.45
N SER A 307 -1.70 -25.70 -1.37
CA SER A 307 -3.02 -25.32 -0.83
C SER A 307 -3.03 -23.90 -0.29
N VAL A 308 -1.95 -23.47 0.37
CA VAL A 308 -1.80 -22.11 0.91
C VAL A 308 -1.76 -21.07 -0.20
N GLU A 309 -0.92 -21.27 -1.22
CA GLU A 309 -0.73 -20.34 -2.33
C GLU A 309 -2.00 -20.11 -3.14
N ARG A 310 -2.86 -21.13 -3.28
CA ARG A 310 -4.18 -21.02 -3.94
C ARG A 310 -5.14 -20.04 -3.24
N PHE A 311 -4.95 -19.78 -1.94
CA PHE A 311 -5.71 -18.79 -1.19
C PHE A 311 -4.98 -17.44 -1.16
N ILE A 312 -3.74 -17.42 -0.66
CA ILE A 312 -3.08 -16.17 -0.31
C ILE A 312 -2.71 -15.32 -1.52
N LEU A 313 -2.33 -15.92 -2.66
CA LEU A 313 -1.92 -15.15 -3.83
C LEU A 313 -3.08 -14.40 -4.48
N PRO A 314 -4.14 -15.07 -4.97
CA PRO A 314 -5.25 -14.35 -5.60
C PRO A 314 -5.93 -13.38 -4.63
N ASP A 315 -6.13 -13.77 -3.36
CA ASP A 315 -6.81 -12.92 -2.39
C ASP A 315 -5.98 -11.70 -1.99
N ALA A 316 -4.63 -11.80 -1.95
CA ALA A 316 -3.77 -10.66 -1.70
C ALA A 316 -3.87 -9.61 -2.82
N PHE A 317 -3.75 -10.03 -4.08
CA PHE A 317 -3.79 -9.10 -5.20
C PHE A 317 -5.16 -8.45 -5.40
N VAL A 318 -6.22 -9.26 -5.39
CA VAL A 318 -7.59 -8.76 -5.56
C VAL A 318 -7.99 -7.80 -4.44
N THR A 319 -7.62 -8.11 -3.20
CA THR A 319 -7.92 -7.25 -2.06
C THR A 319 -7.10 -5.96 -2.08
N ALA A 320 -5.81 -6.02 -2.43
CA ALA A 320 -4.93 -4.87 -2.50
C ALA A 320 -5.36 -3.87 -3.59
N ASP A 321 -5.64 -4.36 -4.80
CA ASP A 321 -6.17 -3.58 -5.92
C ASP A 321 -7.47 -2.85 -5.56
N PHE A 322 -8.43 -3.55 -4.98
CA PHE A 322 -9.68 -2.94 -4.53
C PHE A 322 -9.47 -1.88 -3.45
N MET A 323 -8.62 -2.18 -2.45
CA MET A 323 -8.30 -1.29 -1.35
C MET A 323 -7.64 0.00 -1.84
N LEU A 324 -6.66 -0.10 -2.74
CA LEU A 324 -5.93 1.04 -3.32
C LEU A 324 -6.88 2.00 -4.05
N MET A 325 -7.74 1.48 -4.92
CA MET A 325 -8.69 2.31 -5.65
C MET A 325 -9.74 2.94 -4.74
N ARG A 326 -10.14 2.24 -3.68
CA ARG A 326 -11.02 2.82 -2.66
C ARG A 326 -10.36 3.96 -1.92
N LEU A 327 -9.09 3.80 -1.49
CA LEU A 327 -8.33 4.83 -0.81
C LEU A 327 -8.07 6.04 -1.72
N THR A 328 -7.69 5.80 -2.96
CA THR A 328 -7.49 6.84 -3.98
C THR A 328 -8.73 7.71 -4.15
N ASN A 329 -9.89 7.09 -4.37
CA ASN A 329 -11.16 7.81 -4.49
C ASN A 329 -11.56 8.53 -3.20
N LEU A 330 -11.26 7.97 -2.03
CA LEU A 330 -11.54 8.59 -0.74
C LEU A 330 -10.72 9.87 -0.58
N ILE A 331 -9.41 9.84 -0.85
CA ILE A 331 -8.52 11.01 -0.71
C ILE A 331 -8.86 12.08 -1.74
N ASP A 332 -9.13 11.69 -2.99
CA ASP A 332 -9.49 12.66 -4.04
C ASP A 332 -10.75 13.46 -3.68
N LYS A 333 -11.73 12.80 -3.06
CA LYS A 333 -13.02 13.39 -2.68
C LYS A 333 -13.11 13.84 -1.22
N LEU A 334 -12.01 13.76 -0.46
CA LEU A 334 -12.00 14.11 0.96
C LEU A 334 -12.43 15.56 1.16
N LEU A 335 -13.45 15.79 1.98
CA LEU A 335 -13.89 17.11 2.37
C LEU A 335 -12.96 17.61 3.48
N VAL A 336 -12.43 18.81 3.32
CA VAL A 336 -11.49 19.43 4.28
C VAL A 336 -12.10 20.72 4.77
N TYR A 337 -12.02 20.97 6.09
CA TYR A 337 -12.62 22.12 6.76
C TYR A 337 -11.55 23.02 7.39
N PRO A 338 -10.94 23.96 6.64
CA PRO A 338 -9.89 24.84 7.16
C PRO A 338 -10.34 25.69 8.34
N GLU A 339 -11.61 26.09 8.37
CA GLU A 339 -12.18 26.86 9.48
C GLU A 339 -12.21 26.06 10.79
N ASN A 340 -12.55 24.76 10.73
CA ASN A 340 -12.51 23.89 11.90
C ASN A 340 -11.07 23.60 12.32
N MET A 341 -10.15 23.45 11.38
CA MET A 341 -8.72 23.33 11.68
C MET A 341 -8.21 24.54 12.44
N MET A 342 -8.56 25.75 12.00
CA MET A 342 -8.19 27.00 12.67
C MET A 342 -8.87 27.12 14.04
N LYS A 343 -10.13 26.74 14.17
CA LYS A 343 -10.85 26.70 15.46
C LYS A 343 -10.14 25.78 16.45
N ASN A 344 -9.76 24.59 16.02
CA ASN A 344 -9.07 23.61 16.86
C ASN A 344 -7.65 24.10 17.23
N LEU A 345 -6.93 24.73 16.29
CA LEU A 345 -5.62 25.33 16.55
C LEU A 345 -5.68 26.36 17.66
N ASN A 346 -6.77 27.12 17.74
CA ASN A 346 -7.00 28.16 18.76
C ASN A 346 -7.61 27.64 20.07
N LEU A 347 -8.05 26.38 20.13
CA LEU A 347 -8.80 25.79 21.23
C LEU A 347 -8.08 25.94 22.59
N THR A 348 -6.76 25.87 22.59
CA THR A 348 -5.92 25.97 23.79
C THR A 348 -5.52 27.42 24.15
N GLY A 349 -6.21 28.44 23.61
CA GLY A 349 -5.98 29.82 23.96
C GLY A 349 -4.56 30.32 23.66
N GLY A 350 -3.92 29.81 22.61
CA GLY A 350 -2.59 30.23 22.19
C GLY A 350 -1.43 29.47 22.85
N LEU A 351 -1.68 28.42 23.63
CA LEU A 351 -0.61 27.60 24.25
C LEU A 351 0.28 26.92 23.23
N VAL A 352 -0.17 26.76 21.99
CA VAL A 352 0.62 26.24 20.84
C VAL A 352 1.87 27.08 20.57
N PHE A 353 1.95 28.31 21.05
CA PHE A 353 3.10 29.23 20.93
C PHE A 353 4.06 29.16 22.11
N SER A 354 3.79 28.36 23.15
CA SER A 354 4.55 28.35 24.40
C SER A 354 6.03 28.08 24.22
N GLN A 355 6.39 27.14 23.31
CA GLN A 355 7.79 26.85 23.01
C GLN A 355 8.47 28.03 22.31
N ARG A 356 7.78 28.74 21.44
CA ARG A 356 8.34 29.92 20.76
C ARG A 356 8.73 31.00 21.76
N VAL A 357 7.86 31.28 22.74
CA VAL A 357 8.16 32.22 23.83
C VAL A 357 9.33 31.72 24.68
N LEU A 358 9.34 30.42 25.01
CA LEU A 358 10.42 29.82 25.81
C LEU A 358 11.78 29.98 25.12
N LEU A 359 11.86 29.88 23.80
CA LEU A 359 13.10 29.96 23.03
C LEU A 359 13.62 31.40 22.85
N GLU A 360 12.79 32.42 23.04
CA GLU A 360 13.22 33.84 22.99
C GLU A 360 13.93 34.29 24.26
N LEU A 361 13.57 33.76 25.40
CA LEU A 361 14.06 34.20 26.72
C LEU A 361 15.58 34.01 26.92
N PRO A 362 16.22 32.89 26.48
CA PRO A 362 17.65 32.73 26.58
C PRO A 362 18.45 33.81 25.84
N PHE A 363 17.96 34.29 24.69
CA PHE A 363 18.59 35.38 23.95
C PHE A 363 18.54 36.73 24.69
N LYS A 364 17.71 36.83 25.71
CA LYS A 364 17.59 37.99 26.63
C LYS A 364 18.31 37.76 27.96
N GLY A 365 19.15 36.70 28.05
CA GLY A 365 19.96 36.41 29.24
C GLY A 365 19.24 35.65 30.36
N ILE A 366 18.01 35.15 30.11
CA ILE A 366 17.26 34.35 31.09
C ILE A 366 17.72 32.90 30.99
N SER A 367 18.01 32.23 32.09
CA SER A 367 18.35 30.82 32.12
C SER A 367 17.17 29.98 31.60
N ARG A 368 17.48 28.80 31.02
CA ARG A 368 16.46 27.87 30.52
C ARG A 368 15.45 27.48 31.62
N GLU A 369 15.93 27.26 32.84
CA GLU A 369 15.09 26.89 33.99
C GLU A 369 14.14 28.02 34.40
N GLU A 370 14.63 29.24 34.43
CA GLU A 370 13.80 30.41 34.78
C GLU A 370 12.80 30.70 33.63
N ALA A 371 13.24 30.64 32.39
CA ALA A 371 12.36 30.75 31.23
C ALA A 371 11.23 29.72 31.28
N TYR A 372 11.54 28.47 31.63
CA TYR A 372 10.54 27.41 31.77
C TYR A 372 9.52 27.76 32.88
N LYS A 373 9.95 28.20 34.05
CA LYS A 373 9.05 28.60 35.16
C LYS A 373 8.12 29.73 34.75
N ILE A 374 8.62 30.75 34.05
CA ILE A 374 7.82 31.91 33.60
C ILE A 374 6.75 31.42 32.61
N VAL A 375 7.13 30.65 31.59
CA VAL A 375 6.20 30.17 30.57
C VAL A 375 5.19 29.22 31.19
N GLN A 376 5.62 28.28 32.05
CA GLN A 376 4.75 27.27 32.67
C GLN A 376 3.70 27.93 33.58
N ARG A 377 4.07 28.89 34.43
CA ARG A 377 3.08 29.54 35.32
C ARG A 377 1.98 30.26 34.55
N ASN A 378 2.34 30.92 33.44
CA ASN A 378 1.38 31.58 32.56
C ASN A 378 0.51 30.55 31.81
N ALA A 379 1.09 29.46 31.33
CA ALA A 379 0.36 28.40 30.69
C ALA A 379 -0.65 27.72 31.62
N MET A 380 -0.26 27.42 32.85
CA MET A 380 -1.17 26.85 33.88
C MET A 380 -2.31 27.77 34.23
N LYS A 381 -2.08 29.10 34.27
CA LYS A 381 -3.16 30.09 34.44
C LYS A 381 -4.16 30.04 33.28
N VAL A 382 -3.67 29.94 32.04
CA VAL A 382 -4.53 29.81 30.87
C VAL A 382 -5.36 28.53 30.92
N TRP A 383 -4.77 27.38 31.30
CA TRP A 383 -5.53 26.16 31.53
C TRP A 383 -6.65 26.31 32.55
N ALA A 384 -6.37 26.94 33.68
CA ALA A 384 -7.39 27.18 34.70
C ALA A 384 -8.51 28.13 34.18
N ASP A 385 -8.14 29.16 33.42
CA ASP A 385 -9.10 30.11 32.84
C ASP A 385 -10.01 29.42 31.82
N LEU A 386 -9.46 28.54 30.95
CA LEU A 386 -10.23 27.73 29.98
C LEU A 386 -11.19 26.78 30.70
N GLN A 387 -10.73 26.08 31.74
CA GLN A 387 -11.57 25.19 32.56
C GLN A 387 -12.73 25.93 33.26
N ASN A 388 -12.51 27.19 33.61
CA ASN A 388 -13.54 28.07 34.17
C ASN A 388 -14.44 28.74 33.11
N GLY A 389 -14.36 28.31 31.84
CA GLY A 389 -15.24 28.74 30.77
C GLY A 389 -14.85 30.08 30.12
N LYS A 390 -13.65 30.62 30.36
CA LYS A 390 -13.18 31.79 29.62
C LYS A 390 -12.97 31.46 28.15
N ALA A 391 -13.31 32.38 27.27
CA ALA A 391 -13.09 32.25 25.84
C ALA A 391 -11.58 32.20 25.54
N ALA A 392 -11.15 31.25 24.70
CA ALA A 392 -9.76 31.05 24.29
C ALA A 392 -9.16 32.29 23.57
N ILE A 393 -10.03 32.98 22.81
CA ILE A 393 -9.73 34.20 22.04
C ILE A 393 -10.75 35.28 22.44
N ASN A 394 -10.29 36.51 22.64
CA ASN A 394 -11.17 37.64 22.96
C ASN A 394 -11.76 38.29 21.68
N GLU A 395 -12.62 39.30 21.86
CA GLU A 395 -13.26 40.04 20.75
C GLU A 395 -12.25 40.79 19.84
N LYS A 396 -11.02 41.04 20.33
CA LYS A 396 -9.92 41.66 19.57
C LYS A 396 -9.05 40.63 18.88
N ASN A 397 -9.47 39.37 18.86
CA ASN A 397 -8.71 38.25 18.31
C ASN A 397 -7.36 38.00 19.03
N GLU A 398 -7.26 38.27 20.30
CA GLU A 398 -6.08 38.02 21.13
C GLU A 398 -6.32 36.77 21.99
N SER A 399 -5.33 35.87 22.03
CA SER A 399 -5.42 34.65 22.81
C SER A 399 -5.21 34.86 24.30
N LEU A 400 -5.80 34.01 25.14
CA LEU A 400 -5.62 34.07 26.60
C LEU A 400 -4.14 34.01 26.99
N PHE A 401 -3.33 33.21 26.29
CA PHE A 401 -1.90 33.08 26.60
C PHE A 401 -1.13 34.36 26.27
N LEU A 402 -1.42 35.00 25.15
CA LEU A 402 -0.86 36.31 24.84
C LEU A 402 -1.17 37.34 25.94
N LEU A 403 -2.42 37.42 26.35
CA LEU A 403 -2.85 38.37 27.41
C LEU A 403 -2.18 38.04 28.75
N ALA A 404 -2.04 36.77 29.12
CA ALA A 404 -1.35 36.37 30.35
C ALA A 404 0.13 36.79 30.34
N LEU A 405 0.82 36.58 29.19
CA LEU A 405 2.22 36.97 29.01
C LEU A 405 2.41 38.48 29.04
N LEU A 406 1.51 39.25 28.43
CA LEU A 406 1.54 40.73 28.46
C LEU A 406 1.31 41.30 29.86
N ALA A 407 0.58 40.58 30.71
CA ALA A 407 0.33 40.98 32.10
C ALA A 407 1.42 40.51 33.09
N ASP A 408 2.37 39.67 32.65
CA ASP A 408 3.44 39.14 33.51
C ASP A 408 4.59 40.12 33.60
N GLU A 409 4.76 40.73 34.78
CA GLU A 409 5.77 41.76 35.03
C GLU A 409 7.21 41.23 34.88
N ASP A 410 7.48 39.99 35.30
CA ASP A 410 8.83 39.41 35.19
C ASP A 410 9.20 39.18 33.74
N LEU A 411 8.28 38.66 32.95
CA LEU A 411 8.48 38.50 31.49
C LEU A 411 8.71 39.86 30.82
N ARG A 412 7.93 40.88 31.20
CA ARG A 412 8.00 42.23 30.64
C ARG A 412 9.30 42.96 30.95
N LYS A 413 10.06 42.52 31.96
CA LYS A 413 11.43 43.03 32.23
C LYS A 413 12.41 42.60 31.17
N SER A 414 12.14 41.45 30.51
CA SER A 414 13.08 40.82 29.55
C SER A 414 12.61 40.91 28.11
N LEU A 415 11.30 40.88 27.86
CA LEU A 415 10.71 40.95 26.51
C LEU A 415 9.78 42.16 26.40
N SER A 416 9.94 42.94 25.36
CA SER A 416 8.99 44.01 25.03
C SER A 416 7.65 43.44 24.60
N GLU A 417 6.58 44.24 24.64
CA GLU A 417 5.27 43.83 24.10
C GLU A 417 5.37 43.40 22.63
N GLU A 418 6.16 44.11 21.84
CA GLU A 418 6.39 43.77 20.43
C GLU A 418 7.06 42.38 20.27
N ASP A 419 8.11 42.08 21.07
CA ASP A 419 8.78 40.78 21.06
C ASP A 419 7.81 39.64 21.42
N ILE A 420 6.95 39.84 22.44
CA ILE A 420 5.94 38.87 22.85
C ILE A 420 4.94 38.63 21.71
N ARG A 421 4.41 39.70 21.10
CA ARG A 421 3.43 39.59 20.00
C ARG A 421 4.03 38.88 18.78
N LYS A 422 5.32 39.08 18.44
CA LYS A 422 6.03 38.38 17.38
C LYS A 422 6.11 36.85 17.59
N CYS A 423 6.01 36.39 18.85
CA CYS A 423 5.97 34.96 19.13
C CYS A 423 4.68 34.28 18.64
N PHE A 424 3.60 35.06 18.44
CA PHE A 424 2.28 34.55 18.05
C PHE A 424 2.04 34.59 16.52
N ASP A 425 3.11 34.51 15.73
CA ASP A 425 3.05 34.47 14.27
C ASP A 425 3.08 33.04 13.75
N TYR A 426 2.01 32.60 13.07
CA TYR A 426 1.94 31.30 12.43
C TYR A 426 2.96 31.11 11.32
N ASN A 427 3.39 32.18 10.63
CA ASN A 427 4.38 32.10 9.56
C ASN A 427 5.73 31.58 10.06
N TYR A 428 6.05 31.75 11.35
CA TYR A 428 7.24 31.16 11.94
C TYR A 428 7.28 29.66 11.80
N TYR A 429 6.14 28.98 11.92
CA TYR A 429 6.01 27.52 11.85
C TYR A 429 5.92 27.01 10.42
N THR A 430 5.48 27.84 9.49
CA THR A 430 5.31 27.42 8.08
C THR A 430 6.43 27.86 7.15
N LYS A 431 7.41 28.61 7.63
CA LYS A 431 8.52 29.18 6.84
C LYS A 431 9.32 28.17 6.01
N ASN A 432 9.35 26.90 6.42
CA ASN A 432 10.08 25.84 5.75
C ASN A 432 9.20 24.95 4.88
N VAL A 433 7.90 25.17 4.79
CA VAL A 433 6.95 24.34 4.05
C VAL A 433 7.35 24.22 2.58
N ASP A 434 7.74 25.35 1.94
CA ASP A 434 8.17 25.35 0.53
C ASP A 434 9.41 24.47 0.31
N ALA A 435 10.39 24.55 1.19
CA ALA A 435 11.61 23.75 1.10
C ALA A 435 11.33 22.25 1.33
N ILE A 436 10.43 21.91 2.27
CA ILE A 436 10.00 20.54 2.52
C ILE A 436 9.28 19.98 1.30
N PHE A 437 8.33 20.73 0.72
CA PHE A 437 7.60 20.32 -0.49
C PHE A 437 8.53 20.11 -1.68
N ALA A 438 9.48 21.02 -1.91
CA ALA A 438 10.46 20.87 -2.98
C ALA A 438 11.36 19.64 -2.82
N ARG A 439 11.62 19.21 -1.58
CA ARG A 439 12.38 17.99 -1.27
C ARG A 439 11.55 16.73 -1.46
N THR A 440 10.26 16.74 -1.10
CA THR A 440 9.36 15.59 -1.14
C THR A 440 8.83 15.29 -2.54
N PHE A 441 8.43 16.33 -3.30
CA PHE A 441 7.77 16.17 -4.60
C PHE A 441 8.72 16.44 -5.79
N LYS A 442 9.89 15.86 -5.74
CA LYS A 442 10.90 15.95 -6.80
C LYS A 442 10.40 15.42 -8.14
#